data_11f2b78690c49c236ed7085d3dbea80f
#
_entry.id   11f2b78690c49c236ed7085d3dbea80f
#
_cell.length_a   1.000
_cell.length_b   1.000
_cell.length_c   1.000
_cell.angle_alpha   90.00
_cell.angle_beta   90.00
_cell.angle_gamma   90.00
#
_symmetry.space_group_name_H-M   'P 1'
#
loop_
_entity.id
_entity.type
_entity.pdbx_description
1 polymer ?
#
loop_
_entity_poly.entity_id
_entity_poly.type
_entity_poly.pdbx_seq_one_letter_code
_entity_poly.pdbx_strand_id
1 'polypeptide(L)'
;MSVRKPIEARAAPLLAGGAYVASAKEGPDFGAILSKAASRALPSGAAGGAAMGLNIMCLMWMRTTVNYQYRYGTGTITAIKTLYEDGGRGFKGITRFYRGLVPALFQGPLSRFGDTAANTGTLVILNEYDATKDLQPWMKTAFCSLSAAGWRLFLMPIDTLKTTLQTDGANGMNLLKKKLQTGGFRTFYNGGLGAVMANIVGYYPWFATYNTLEEYLPKKDAQGNDFTGVQKLGRRALMGFGASAVSDVCSNSIRVLKVYKQTNANTQLTYIECAKEIVAKDGVVGLFGRGLTTKLISNGIQGAMFSVLWKTIEPMLFPKDAK
;
A
#
# COMPACT_ATOMS: atom_id res chain seq x y z
N MET A 1 20.54 -31.10 -29.16
CA MET A 1 20.15 -31.32 -27.76
C MET A 1 20.66 -30.15 -26.96
N SER A 2 19.81 -29.15 -26.73
CA SER A 2 20.17 -27.94 -25.98
C SER A 2 19.59 -28.09 -24.57
N VAL A 3 20.48 -28.21 -23.59
CA VAL A 3 20.14 -28.33 -22.18
C VAL A 3 19.65 -26.94 -21.70
N ARG A 4 18.35 -26.83 -21.42
CA ARG A 4 17.78 -25.65 -20.74
C ARG A 4 18.29 -25.63 -19.30
N LYS A 5 19.03 -24.56 -18.94
CA LYS A 5 19.36 -24.25 -17.55
C LYS A 5 18.08 -23.90 -16.79
N PRO A 6 17.93 -24.32 -15.53
CA PRO A 6 16.76 -23.93 -14.72
C PRO A 6 16.80 -22.42 -14.47
N ILE A 7 15.63 -21.81 -14.56
CA ILE A 7 15.38 -20.39 -14.28
C ILE A 7 15.53 -20.19 -12.77
N GLU A 8 16.65 -19.63 -12.35
CA GLU A 8 16.77 -19.06 -11.00
C GLU A 8 15.77 -17.89 -10.88
N ALA A 9 14.75 -18.10 -10.07
CA ALA A 9 13.83 -17.05 -9.69
C ALA A 9 14.56 -15.99 -8.85
N ARG A 10 15.14 -15.00 -9.54
CA ARG A 10 15.67 -13.80 -8.87
C ARG A 10 14.50 -13.01 -8.29
N ALA A 11 14.35 -13.09 -6.98
CA ALA A 11 13.50 -12.17 -6.23
C ALA A 11 13.91 -10.74 -6.55
N ALA A 12 12.99 -9.98 -7.14
CA ALA A 12 13.19 -8.56 -7.40
C ALA A 12 13.40 -7.81 -6.07
N PRO A 13 14.40 -6.95 -5.96
CA PRO A 13 14.58 -6.14 -4.77
C PRO A 13 13.45 -5.12 -4.68
N LEU A 14 12.59 -5.28 -3.68
CA LEU A 14 11.76 -4.20 -3.17
C LEU A 14 12.71 -3.09 -2.71
N LEU A 15 12.78 -2.03 -3.51
CA LEU A 15 13.37 -0.72 -3.19
C LEU A 15 14.54 -0.75 -2.19
N ALA A 16 15.75 -0.71 -2.74
CA ALA A 16 17.01 -0.32 -2.10
C ALA A 16 17.25 -0.84 -0.66
N GLY A 17 17.72 -2.08 -0.56
CA GLY A 17 18.34 -2.57 0.66
C GLY A 17 19.21 -3.76 0.29
N GLY A 18 20.54 -3.55 0.29
CA GLY A 18 21.53 -4.48 -0.19
C GLY A 18 21.41 -5.92 0.30
N ALA A 19 21.72 -6.84 -0.58
CA ALA A 19 21.81 -8.26 -0.33
C ALA A 19 22.75 -8.58 0.86
N TYR A 20 22.29 -9.43 1.76
CA TYR A 20 23.10 -9.99 2.82
C TYR A 20 23.29 -11.48 2.57
N VAL A 21 24.53 -11.85 2.27
CA VAL A 21 25.01 -13.25 2.36
C VAL A 21 25.49 -13.43 3.80
N ALA A 22 24.84 -14.27 4.57
CA ALA A 22 25.23 -14.60 5.93
C ALA A 22 26.19 -15.80 5.92
N SER A 23 27.37 -15.64 6.50
CA SER A 23 28.28 -16.72 6.88
C SER A 23 27.74 -17.38 8.15
N ALA A 24 27.57 -18.70 8.12
CA ALA A 24 27.10 -19.47 9.26
C ALA A 24 28.26 -19.84 10.18
N LYS A 25 28.17 -19.44 11.47
CA LYS A 25 28.53 -20.21 12.66
C LYS A 25 28.35 -19.35 13.91
N GLU A 26 27.55 -19.85 14.79
CA GLU A 26 27.00 -19.31 16.05
C GLU A 26 25.59 -18.77 15.86
N GLY A 27 24.65 -19.32 16.65
CA GLY A 27 23.23 -18.99 16.55
C GLY A 27 23.02 -17.47 16.59
N PRO A 28 22.20 -16.92 15.69
CA PRO A 28 22.14 -15.49 15.52
C PRO A 28 21.62 -14.84 16.80
N ASP A 29 22.42 -13.95 17.37
CA ASP A 29 21.94 -13.02 18.39
C ASP A 29 20.83 -12.16 17.77
N PHE A 30 19.59 -12.54 18.06
CA PHE A 30 18.40 -11.87 17.55
C PHE A 30 18.41 -10.37 17.88
N GLY A 31 19.01 -9.99 19.02
CA GLY A 31 19.24 -8.60 19.42
C GLY A 31 20.20 -7.87 18.47
N ALA A 32 21.31 -8.50 18.10
CA ALA A 32 22.29 -7.92 17.16
C ALA A 32 21.72 -7.79 15.75
N ILE A 33 20.92 -8.77 15.29
CA ILE A 33 20.23 -8.70 13.98
C ILE A 33 19.18 -7.57 13.98
N LEU A 34 18.40 -7.47 15.05
CA LEU A 34 17.38 -6.43 15.19
C LEU A 34 18.01 -5.04 15.26
N SER A 35 19.10 -4.89 16.03
CA SER A 35 19.87 -3.65 16.15
C SER A 35 20.48 -3.23 14.81
N LYS A 36 21.08 -4.16 14.07
CA LYS A 36 21.69 -3.91 12.76
C LYS A 36 20.63 -3.64 11.66
N ALA A 37 19.49 -4.31 11.73
CA ALA A 37 18.34 -4.01 10.87
C ALA A 37 17.78 -2.63 11.18
N ALA A 38 17.63 -2.28 12.46
CA ALA A 38 17.14 -0.97 12.89
C ALA A 38 18.09 0.16 12.51
N SER A 39 19.40 0.01 12.73
CA SER A 39 20.41 1.03 12.40
C SER A 39 20.49 1.33 10.89
N ARG A 40 20.15 0.39 10.03
CA ARG A 40 20.07 0.59 8.56
C ARG A 40 18.69 1.02 8.10
N ALA A 41 17.63 0.53 8.75
CA ALA A 41 16.25 0.86 8.39
C ALA A 41 15.84 2.27 8.86
N LEU A 42 16.41 2.77 9.97
CA LEU A 42 16.04 4.08 10.51
C LEU A 42 16.39 5.25 9.56
N PRO A 43 17.62 5.36 9.00
CA PRO A 43 17.92 6.44 8.08
C PRO A 43 17.13 6.36 6.77
N SER A 44 17.11 5.17 6.12
CA SER A 44 16.33 4.98 4.90
C SER A 44 14.82 5.08 5.16
N GLY A 45 14.36 4.65 6.33
CA GLY A 45 13.01 4.80 6.81
C GLY A 45 12.60 6.27 7.04
N ALA A 46 13.53 7.09 7.56
CA ALA A 46 13.28 8.52 7.75
C ALA A 46 13.11 9.27 6.41
N ALA A 47 14.00 9.01 5.44
CA ALA A 47 13.88 9.60 4.10
C ALA A 47 12.60 9.14 3.37
N GLY A 48 12.33 7.83 3.43
CA GLY A 48 11.10 7.25 2.88
C GLY A 48 9.85 7.76 3.58
N GLY A 49 9.90 7.94 4.90
CA GLY A 49 8.84 8.52 5.71
C GLY A 49 8.56 9.97 5.35
N ALA A 50 9.59 10.80 5.19
CA ALA A 50 9.46 12.19 4.77
C ALA A 50 8.88 12.30 3.36
N ALA A 51 9.40 11.55 2.39
CA ALA A 51 8.86 11.50 1.04
C ALA A 51 7.40 11.01 1.02
N MET A 52 7.06 10.03 1.86
CA MET A 52 5.69 9.52 2.01
C MET A 52 4.78 10.57 2.65
N GLY A 53 5.26 11.32 3.65
CA GLY A 53 4.53 12.41 4.29
C GLY A 53 4.17 13.50 3.30
N LEU A 54 5.13 13.99 2.52
CA LEU A 54 4.90 14.97 1.46
C LEU A 54 3.93 14.43 0.40
N ASN A 55 4.10 13.18 -0.02
CA ASN A 55 3.19 12.53 -0.95
C ASN A 55 1.75 12.48 -0.42
N ILE A 56 1.57 12.16 0.88
CA ILE A 56 0.25 12.17 1.52
C ILE A 56 -0.32 13.59 1.54
N MET A 57 0.45 14.58 1.93
CA MET A 57 -0.02 15.97 1.97
C MET A 57 -0.46 16.49 0.60
N CYS A 58 0.31 16.23 -0.44
CA CYS A 58 -0.02 16.69 -1.79
C CYS A 58 -1.22 15.93 -2.41
N LEU A 59 -1.34 14.62 -2.15
CA LEU A 59 -2.34 13.77 -2.81
C LEU A 59 -3.47 13.30 -1.89
N MET A 60 -3.61 13.91 -0.70
CA MET A 60 -4.68 13.56 0.24
C MET A 60 -6.06 13.72 -0.39
N TRP A 61 -6.27 14.78 -1.18
CA TRP A 61 -7.52 15.06 -1.87
C TRP A 61 -7.95 13.91 -2.79
N MET A 62 -7.02 13.30 -3.54
CA MET A 62 -7.33 12.13 -4.37
C MET A 62 -7.70 10.91 -3.52
N ARG A 63 -6.96 10.67 -2.43
CA ARG A 63 -7.23 9.55 -1.51
C ARG A 63 -8.59 9.68 -0.85
N THR A 64 -8.95 10.90 -0.44
CA THR A 64 -10.27 11.21 0.13
C THR A 64 -11.37 10.98 -0.92
N THR A 65 -11.18 11.43 -2.16
CA THR A 65 -12.10 11.22 -3.27
C THR A 65 -12.32 9.73 -3.54
N VAL A 66 -11.26 8.93 -3.61
CA VAL A 66 -11.35 7.47 -3.84
C VAL A 66 -12.14 6.79 -2.71
N ASN A 67 -11.85 7.10 -1.43
CA ASN A 67 -12.57 6.50 -0.31
C ASN A 67 -14.05 6.93 -0.28
N TYR A 68 -14.33 8.18 -0.64
CA TYR A 68 -15.69 8.67 -0.81
C TYR A 68 -16.44 7.91 -1.91
N GLN A 69 -15.79 7.69 -3.05
CA GLN A 69 -16.35 6.89 -4.16
C GLN A 69 -16.58 5.42 -3.76
N TYR A 70 -15.68 4.81 -3.02
CA TYR A 70 -15.85 3.45 -2.50
C TYR A 70 -17.09 3.35 -1.61
N ARG A 71 -17.35 4.36 -0.80
CA ARG A 71 -18.51 4.39 0.10
C ARG A 71 -19.81 4.68 -0.65
N TYR A 72 -19.85 5.73 -1.47
CA TYR A 72 -21.08 6.28 -2.02
C TYR A 72 -21.36 5.93 -3.48
N GLY A 73 -20.39 5.42 -4.23
CA GLY A 73 -20.57 4.99 -5.63
C GLY A 73 -20.65 6.13 -6.65
N THR A 74 -20.19 7.33 -6.29
CA THR A 74 -20.28 8.51 -7.17
C THR A 74 -19.15 8.57 -8.20
N GLY A 75 -19.37 9.22 -9.34
CA GLY A 75 -18.33 9.52 -10.32
C GLY A 75 -17.28 10.48 -9.76
N THR A 76 -16.09 10.52 -10.38
CA THR A 76 -14.95 11.30 -9.87
C THR A 76 -15.25 12.78 -9.72
N ILE A 77 -15.79 13.42 -10.76
CA ILE A 77 -16.09 14.86 -10.75
C ILE A 77 -17.20 15.16 -9.73
N THR A 78 -18.23 14.33 -9.70
CA THR A 78 -19.33 14.46 -8.72
C THR A 78 -18.82 14.32 -7.30
N ALA A 79 -17.94 13.34 -7.01
CA ALA A 79 -17.35 13.15 -5.70
C ALA A 79 -16.55 14.38 -5.27
N ILE A 80 -15.72 14.94 -6.17
CA ILE A 80 -14.92 16.15 -5.88
C ILE A 80 -15.86 17.33 -5.58
N LYS A 81 -16.88 17.55 -6.42
CA LYS A 81 -17.84 18.64 -6.25
C LYS A 81 -18.60 18.51 -4.92
N THR A 82 -19.13 17.34 -4.63
CA THR A 82 -19.87 17.07 -3.38
C THR A 82 -18.99 17.27 -2.16
N LEU A 83 -17.74 16.75 -2.18
CA LEU A 83 -16.80 16.95 -1.07
C LEU A 83 -16.46 18.43 -0.86
N TYR A 84 -16.28 19.20 -1.94
CA TYR A 84 -16.00 20.63 -1.85
C TYR A 84 -17.18 21.42 -1.27
N GLU A 85 -18.40 21.09 -1.68
CA GLU A 85 -19.63 21.70 -1.18
C GLU A 85 -19.92 21.32 0.29
N ASP A 86 -19.71 20.05 0.66
CA ASP A 86 -19.82 19.53 2.04
C ASP A 86 -18.86 20.27 3.01
N GLY A 87 -17.71 20.73 2.52
CA GLY A 87 -16.79 21.56 3.29
C GLY A 87 -17.25 23.02 3.50
N GLY A 88 -18.27 23.49 2.81
CA GLY A 88 -18.78 24.86 2.89
C GLY A 88 -18.15 25.81 1.88
N ARG A 89 -17.60 25.28 0.77
CA ARG A 89 -16.96 26.03 -0.33
C ARG A 89 -15.74 26.86 0.11
N GLY A 90 -15.09 27.57 -0.81
CA GLY A 90 -13.89 28.36 -0.54
C GLY A 90 -12.78 27.55 0.13
N PHE A 91 -12.01 28.15 1.00
CA PHE A 91 -10.93 27.49 1.70
C PHE A 91 -11.40 26.32 2.59
N LYS A 92 -12.59 26.44 3.20
CA LYS A 92 -13.19 25.36 3.99
C LYS A 92 -13.52 24.14 3.12
N GLY A 93 -13.98 24.36 1.87
CA GLY A 93 -14.18 23.28 0.91
C GLY A 93 -12.91 22.52 0.59
N ILE A 94 -11.77 23.21 0.45
CA ILE A 94 -10.47 22.57 0.24
C ILE A 94 -10.05 21.76 1.47
N THR A 95 -10.20 22.30 2.67
CA THR A 95 -9.82 21.60 3.91
C THR A 95 -10.64 20.33 4.15
N ARG A 96 -11.82 20.21 3.55
CA ARG A 96 -12.63 18.98 3.59
C ARG A 96 -11.87 17.75 3.05
N PHE A 97 -11.10 17.92 2.00
CA PHE A 97 -10.31 16.85 1.41
C PHE A 97 -9.17 16.36 2.32
N TYR A 98 -8.76 17.18 3.29
CA TYR A 98 -7.67 16.90 4.23
C TYR A 98 -8.17 16.36 5.57
N ARG A 99 -9.46 16.11 5.72
CA ARG A 99 -9.97 15.44 6.92
C ARG A 99 -9.41 14.03 7.02
N GLY A 100 -8.83 13.70 8.17
CA GLY A 100 -8.09 12.47 8.37
C GLY A 100 -6.62 12.53 7.94
N LEU A 101 -6.07 13.73 7.66
CA LEU A 101 -4.65 13.90 7.34
C LEU A 101 -3.74 13.43 8.48
N VAL A 102 -4.03 13.83 9.71
CA VAL A 102 -3.21 13.46 10.87
C VAL A 102 -3.10 11.93 11.01
N PRO A 103 -4.19 11.16 11.13
CA PRO A 103 -4.06 9.70 11.15
C PRO A 103 -3.44 9.12 9.88
N ALA A 104 -3.57 9.75 8.71
CA ALA A 104 -2.93 9.29 7.48
C ALA A 104 -1.40 9.46 7.52
N LEU A 105 -0.91 10.57 8.08
CA LEU A 105 0.53 10.85 8.24
C LEU A 105 1.20 9.88 9.21
N PHE A 106 0.50 9.39 10.22
CA PHE A 106 1.00 8.34 11.09
C PHE A 106 0.89 6.95 10.44
N GLN A 107 -0.26 6.63 9.88
CA GLN A 107 -0.54 5.31 9.31
C GLN A 107 0.34 4.98 8.10
N GLY A 108 0.65 5.96 7.25
CA GLY A 108 1.45 5.74 6.04
C GLY A 108 2.87 5.23 6.34
N PRO A 109 3.70 6.00 7.07
CA PRO A 109 5.05 5.58 7.47
C PRO A 109 5.06 4.30 8.31
N LEU A 110 4.16 4.17 9.30
CA LEU A 110 4.04 2.98 10.14
C LEU A 110 3.70 1.72 9.34
N SER A 111 2.82 1.85 8.33
CA SER A 111 2.48 0.73 7.45
C SER A 111 3.70 0.29 6.63
N ARG A 112 4.45 1.22 6.07
CA ARG A 112 5.67 0.92 5.30
C ARG A 112 6.76 0.30 6.17
N PHE A 113 6.99 0.86 7.34
CA PHE A 113 7.94 0.32 8.30
C PHE A 113 7.58 -1.12 8.67
N GLY A 114 6.33 -1.36 9.06
CA GLY A 114 5.89 -2.69 9.47
C GLY A 114 5.86 -3.71 8.34
N ASP A 115 5.46 -3.31 7.12
CA ASP A 115 5.52 -4.19 5.95
C ASP A 115 6.98 -4.64 5.69
N THR A 116 7.94 -3.71 5.78
CA THR A 116 9.37 -4.02 5.61
C THR A 116 9.90 -4.88 6.75
N ALA A 117 9.60 -4.51 7.99
CA ALA A 117 10.04 -5.23 9.18
C ALA A 117 9.46 -6.66 9.23
N ALA A 118 8.17 -6.81 8.94
CA ALA A 118 7.50 -8.10 8.86
C ALA A 118 8.11 -9.00 7.77
N ASN A 119 8.35 -8.43 6.58
CA ASN A 119 8.97 -9.19 5.48
C ASN A 119 10.39 -9.64 5.85
N THR A 120 11.24 -8.70 6.28
CA THR A 120 12.65 -9.00 6.61
C THR A 120 12.75 -9.94 7.80
N GLY A 121 12.01 -9.68 8.88
CA GLY A 121 12.00 -10.51 10.08
C GLY A 121 11.51 -11.93 9.80
N THR A 122 10.42 -12.07 9.03
CA THR A 122 9.92 -13.40 8.66
C THR A 122 10.92 -14.17 7.81
N LEU A 123 11.58 -13.53 6.84
CA LEU A 123 12.60 -14.18 6.01
C LEU A 123 13.79 -14.63 6.83
N VAL A 124 14.24 -13.82 7.79
CA VAL A 124 15.33 -14.20 8.71
C VAL A 124 14.94 -15.45 9.50
N ILE A 125 13.76 -15.43 10.13
CA ILE A 125 13.25 -16.57 10.90
C ILE A 125 13.15 -17.83 10.03
N LEU A 126 12.53 -17.74 8.85
CA LEU A 126 12.36 -18.89 7.97
C LEU A 126 13.68 -19.47 7.43
N ASN A 127 14.72 -18.65 7.31
CA ASN A 127 16.03 -19.11 6.85
C ASN A 127 16.89 -19.70 7.98
N GLU A 128 16.56 -19.37 9.23
CA GLU A 128 17.28 -19.84 10.41
C GLU A 128 16.87 -21.25 10.83
N TYR A 129 15.58 -21.58 10.71
CA TYR A 129 15.09 -22.89 11.12
C TYR A 129 15.29 -23.94 10.02
N ASP A 130 15.91 -25.07 10.37
CA ASP A 130 16.17 -26.19 9.44
C ASP A 130 14.91 -26.70 8.74
N ALA A 131 13.76 -26.66 9.43
CA ALA A 131 12.47 -27.09 8.87
C ALA A 131 11.93 -26.16 7.77
N THR A 132 12.40 -24.91 7.70
CA THR A 132 11.83 -23.88 6.81
C THR A 132 12.86 -23.26 5.87
N LYS A 133 14.16 -23.47 6.09
CA LYS A 133 15.23 -22.88 5.27
C LYS A 133 15.13 -23.27 3.78
N ASP A 134 14.68 -24.50 3.50
CA ASP A 134 14.59 -25.06 2.16
C ASP A 134 13.19 -24.88 1.52
N LEU A 135 12.29 -24.12 2.16
CA LEU A 135 11.00 -23.79 1.59
C LEU A 135 11.13 -23.06 0.26
N GLN A 136 10.26 -23.40 -0.68
CA GLN A 136 10.17 -22.71 -1.97
C GLN A 136 9.96 -21.20 -1.78
N PRO A 137 10.52 -20.33 -2.64
CA PRO A 137 10.43 -18.88 -2.51
C PRO A 137 8.98 -18.35 -2.39
N TRP A 138 8.02 -18.96 -3.10
CA TRP A 138 6.62 -18.58 -3.01
C TRP A 138 6.00 -18.87 -1.63
N MET A 139 6.41 -19.96 -0.97
CA MET A 139 5.95 -20.29 0.38
C MET A 139 6.51 -19.27 1.39
N LYS A 140 7.80 -18.93 1.30
CA LYS A 140 8.40 -17.86 2.13
C LYS A 140 7.68 -16.54 1.93
N THR A 141 7.35 -16.18 0.69
CA THR A 141 6.58 -14.98 0.36
C THR A 141 5.17 -15.02 0.97
N ALA A 142 4.50 -16.19 1.01
CA ALA A 142 3.21 -16.33 1.67
C ALA A 142 3.30 -16.04 3.18
N PHE A 143 4.29 -16.57 3.87
CA PHE A 143 4.52 -16.28 5.29
C PHE A 143 4.83 -14.79 5.54
N CYS A 144 5.66 -14.17 4.71
CA CYS A 144 5.93 -12.73 4.78
C CYS A 144 4.65 -11.90 4.59
N SER A 145 3.81 -12.30 3.64
CA SER A 145 2.52 -11.64 3.39
C SER A 145 1.56 -11.77 4.56
N LEU A 146 1.56 -12.92 5.23
CA LEU A 146 0.74 -13.16 6.42
C LEU A 146 1.21 -12.31 7.61
N SER A 147 2.51 -12.21 7.83
CA SER A 147 3.10 -11.35 8.86
C SER A 147 2.80 -9.87 8.60
N ALA A 148 2.93 -9.41 7.36
CA ALA A 148 2.56 -8.05 6.97
C ALA A 148 1.05 -7.80 7.14
N ALA A 149 0.19 -8.78 6.87
CA ALA A 149 -1.24 -8.69 7.12
C ALA A 149 -1.56 -8.56 8.62
N GLY A 150 -0.87 -9.29 9.49
CA GLY A 150 -0.96 -9.15 10.95
C GLY A 150 -0.61 -7.74 11.41
N TRP A 151 0.47 -7.17 10.90
CA TRP A 151 0.85 -5.79 11.18
C TRP A 151 -0.24 -4.79 10.74
N ARG A 152 -0.84 -5.00 9.58
CA ARG A 152 -1.94 -4.15 9.10
C ARG A 152 -3.20 -4.24 9.95
N LEU A 153 -3.49 -5.41 10.52
CA LEU A 153 -4.57 -5.54 11.51
C LEU A 153 -4.26 -4.71 12.77
N PHE A 154 -3.02 -4.69 13.22
CA PHE A 154 -2.61 -3.82 14.34
C PHE A 154 -2.86 -2.34 14.03
N LEU A 155 -2.67 -1.89 12.78
CA LEU A 155 -2.92 -0.52 12.35
C LEU A 155 -4.39 -0.22 12.03
N MET A 156 -5.29 -1.20 12.11
CA MET A 156 -6.71 -1.01 11.77
C MET A 156 -7.42 0.12 12.52
N PRO A 157 -7.19 0.36 13.82
CA PRO A 157 -7.83 1.48 14.49
C PRO A 157 -7.53 2.82 13.85
N ILE A 158 -6.27 3.06 13.47
CA ILE A 158 -5.83 4.29 12.79
C ILE A 158 -6.43 4.36 11.38
N ASP A 159 -6.46 3.23 10.67
CA ASP A 159 -7.05 3.16 9.33
C ASP A 159 -8.56 3.40 9.36
N THR A 160 -9.27 2.87 10.33
CA THR A 160 -10.72 3.09 10.50
C THR A 160 -11.02 4.55 10.81
N LEU A 161 -10.28 5.17 11.72
CA LEU A 161 -10.41 6.60 12.03
C LEU A 161 -10.16 7.44 10.78
N LYS A 162 -9.04 7.23 10.09
CA LYS A 162 -8.70 7.93 8.85
C LYS A 162 -9.80 7.81 7.81
N THR A 163 -10.22 6.58 7.50
CA THR A 163 -11.18 6.31 6.43
C THR A 163 -12.54 6.91 6.74
N THR A 164 -13.01 6.80 7.99
CA THR A 164 -14.29 7.41 8.42
C THR A 164 -14.24 8.94 8.30
N LEU A 165 -13.14 9.58 8.71
CA LEU A 165 -12.98 11.04 8.56
C LEU A 165 -12.92 11.48 7.10
N GLN A 166 -12.34 10.67 6.21
CA GLN A 166 -12.30 10.95 4.77
C GLN A 166 -13.68 10.86 4.12
N THR A 167 -14.46 9.84 4.47
CA THR A 167 -15.79 9.65 3.88
C THR A 167 -16.84 10.60 4.45
N ASP A 168 -16.95 10.70 5.77
CA ASP A 168 -18.05 11.37 6.47
C ASP A 168 -17.66 12.76 7.02
N GLY A 169 -16.45 13.21 6.79
CA GLY A 169 -16.01 14.58 7.06
C GLY A 169 -16.17 15.00 8.53
N ALA A 170 -16.91 16.09 8.77
CA ALA A 170 -17.18 16.62 10.11
C ALA A 170 -17.96 15.62 10.97
N ASN A 171 -18.88 14.89 10.36
CA ASN A 171 -19.71 13.91 11.06
C ASN A 171 -18.98 12.59 11.34
N GLY A 172 -17.82 12.35 10.73
CA GLY A 172 -17.08 11.10 10.86
C GLY A 172 -16.70 10.78 12.31
N MET A 173 -16.32 11.77 13.11
CA MET A 173 -16.01 11.56 14.52
C MET A 173 -17.26 11.18 15.35
N ASN A 174 -18.40 11.84 15.09
CA ASN A 174 -19.67 11.53 15.77
C ASN A 174 -20.16 10.13 15.37
N LEU A 175 -20.04 9.79 14.08
CA LEU A 175 -20.37 8.44 13.60
C LEU A 175 -19.49 7.39 14.30
N LEU A 176 -18.18 7.63 14.41
CA LEU A 176 -17.27 6.69 15.07
C LEU A 176 -17.58 6.54 16.56
N LYS A 177 -17.86 7.64 17.27
CA LYS A 177 -18.29 7.61 18.69
C LYS A 177 -19.58 6.78 18.84
N LYS A 178 -20.59 7.01 18.00
CA LYS A 178 -21.84 6.26 18.02
C LYS A 178 -21.61 4.76 17.78
N LYS A 179 -20.75 4.43 16.83
CA LYS A 179 -20.38 3.04 16.53
C LYS A 179 -19.63 2.38 17.69
N LEU A 180 -18.77 3.12 18.39
CA LEU A 180 -18.09 2.63 19.59
C LEU A 180 -19.06 2.35 20.74
N GLN A 181 -20.06 3.20 20.93
CA GLN A 181 -21.10 2.99 21.95
C GLN A 181 -21.92 1.73 21.68
N THR A 182 -22.22 1.43 20.40
CA THR A 182 -23.05 0.29 20.00
C THR A 182 -22.25 -1.02 19.87
N GLY A 183 -21.04 -0.96 19.27
CA GLY A 183 -20.23 -2.12 18.90
C GLY A 183 -18.93 -2.27 19.67
N GLY A 184 -18.63 -1.36 20.61
CA GLY A 184 -17.40 -1.36 21.40
C GLY A 184 -16.13 -1.24 20.53
N PHE A 185 -14.99 -1.58 21.10
CA PHE A 185 -13.67 -1.49 20.44
C PHE A 185 -13.56 -2.34 19.17
N ARG A 186 -14.36 -3.41 19.07
CA ARG A 186 -14.41 -4.27 17.87
C ARG A 186 -14.77 -3.51 16.59
N THR A 187 -15.45 -2.38 16.71
CA THR A 187 -15.80 -1.49 15.60
C THR A 187 -14.59 -1.01 14.80
N PHE A 188 -13.44 -0.81 15.42
CA PHE A 188 -12.22 -0.41 14.74
C PHE A 188 -11.69 -1.47 13.76
N TYR A 189 -12.07 -2.73 13.96
CA TYR A 189 -11.65 -3.86 13.13
C TYR A 189 -12.66 -4.20 12.03
N ASN A 190 -13.78 -3.44 11.95
CA ASN A 190 -14.71 -3.58 10.84
C ASN A 190 -13.98 -3.27 9.51
N GLY A 191 -14.01 -4.21 8.59
CA GLY A 191 -13.25 -4.13 7.35
C GLY A 191 -11.85 -4.77 7.42
N GLY A 192 -11.41 -5.29 8.58
CA GLY A 192 -10.08 -5.90 8.75
C GLY A 192 -9.84 -7.09 7.81
N LEU A 193 -10.81 -8.01 7.72
CA LEU A 193 -10.74 -9.13 6.79
C LEU A 193 -10.61 -8.63 5.33
N GLY A 194 -11.38 -7.61 4.95
CA GLY A 194 -11.26 -6.98 3.62
C GLY A 194 -9.88 -6.35 3.40
N ALA A 195 -9.26 -5.78 4.43
CA ALA A 195 -7.90 -5.25 4.33
C ALA A 195 -6.86 -6.34 4.06
N VAL A 196 -6.95 -7.45 4.78
CA VAL A 196 -6.09 -8.64 4.60
C VAL A 196 -6.28 -9.23 3.22
N MET A 197 -7.52 -9.51 2.84
CA MET A 197 -7.86 -10.12 1.55
C MET A 197 -7.47 -9.24 0.36
N ALA A 198 -7.66 -7.91 0.45
CA ALA A 198 -7.24 -6.99 -0.61
C ALA A 198 -5.72 -7.00 -0.83
N ASN A 199 -4.95 -7.23 0.23
CA ASN A 199 -3.50 -7.39 0.10
C ASN A 199 -3.14 -8.71 -0.56
N ILE A 200 -3.64 -9.83 -0.06
CA ILE A 200 -3.36 -11.17 -0.58
C ILE A 200 -3.71 -11.23 -2.08
N VAL A 201 -4.92 -10.81 -2.45
CA VAL A 201 -5.39 -10.81 -3.83
C VAL A 201 -4.64 -9.81 -4.71
N GLY A 202 -4.15 -8.71 -4.15
CA GLY A 202 -3.37 -7.71 -4.90
C GLY A 202 -1.91 -8.09 -5.11
N TYR A 203 -1.29 -8.83 -4.19
CA TYR A 203 0.14 -9.17 -4.27
C TYR A 203 0.49 -10.03 -5.48
N TYR A 204 -0.23 -11.11 -5.70
CA TYR A 204 0.08 -12.04 -6.78
C TYR A 204 0.02 -11.36 -8.17
N PRO A 205 -1.07 -10.66 -8.55
CA PRO A 205 -1.12 -9.95 -9.83
C PRO A 205 -0.03 -8.89 -9.97
N TRP A 206 0.32 -8.22 -8.87
CA TRP A 206 1.38 -7.22 -8.87
C TRP A 206 2.72 -7.84 -9.26
N PHE A 207 3.13 -8.91 -8.57
CA PHE A 207 4.41 -9.58 -8.83
C PHE A 207 4.43 -10.25 -10.20
N ALA A 208 3.35 -10.94 -10.58
CA ALA A 208 3.23 -11.58 -11.88
C ALA A 208 3.40 -10.56 -13.01
N THR A 209 2.68 -9.44 -12.94
CA THR A 209 2.78 -8.38 -13.95
C THR A 209 4.15 -7.71 -13.94
N TYR A 210 4.72 -7.41 -12.77
CA TYR A 210 6.02 -6.79 -12.67
C TYR A 210 7.11 -7.65 -13.30
N ASN A 211 7.15 -8.95 -12.96
CA ASN A 211 8.12 -9.89 -13.51
C ASN A 211 7.95 -10.09 -15.02
N THR A 212 6.71 -10.19 -15.49
CA THR A 212 6.41 -10.26 -16.92
C THR A 212 6.92 -9.01 -17.64
N LEU A 213 6.61 -7.82 -17.14
CA LEU A 213 7.10 -6.58 -17.72
C LEU A 213 8.63 -6.46 -17.64
N GLU A 214 9.27 -7.00 -16.59
CA GLU A 214 10.73 -7.02 -16.50
C GLU A 214 11.38 -7.88 -17.58
N GLU A 215 10.72 -8.97 -17.95
CA GLU A 215 11.18 -9.87 -19.03
C GLU A 215 10.97 -9.26 -20.41
N TYR A 216 9.78 -8.72 -20.69
CA TYR A 216 9.38 -8.25 -22.00
C TYR A 216 9.85 -6.82 -22.35
N LEU A 217 10.01 -5.95 -21.37
CA LEU A 217 10.44 -4.58 -21.64
C LEU A 217 11.94 -4.51 -21.94
N PRO A 218 12.34 -3.75 -23.00
CA PRO A 218 13.75 -3.59 -23.36
C PRO A 218 14.60 -3.12 -22.18
N LYS A 219 15.80 -3.66 -22.08
CA LYS A 219 16.83 -3.27 -21.10
C LYS A 219 17.89 -2.36 -21.72
N LYS A 220 17.91 -2.28 -23.04
CA LYS A 220 18.87 -1.53 -23.85
C LYS A 220 18.14 -0.52 -24.73
N ASP A 221 18.86 0.53 -25.09
CA ASP A 221 18.39 1.54 -26.04
C ASP A 221 18.45 1.04 -27.50
N ALA A 222 17.99 1.87 -28.43
CA ALA A 222 18.01 1.53 -29.87
C ALA A 222 19.43 1.34 -30.42
N GLN A 223 20.45 1.82 -29.73
CA GLN A 223 21.87 1.69 -30.04
C GLN A 223 22.54 0.48 -29.40
N GLY A 224 21.79 -0.31 -28.60
CA GLY A 224 22.29 -1.51 -27.94
C GLY A 224 22.98 -1.26 -26.59
N ASN A 225 23.02 -0.02 -26.10
CA ASN A 225 23.60 0.33 -24.81
C ASN A 225 22.60 0.09 -23.66
N ASP A 226 23.07 -0.26 -22.48
CA ASP A 226 22.22 -0.42 -21.32
C ASP A 226 21.58 0.91 -20.91
N PHE A 227 20.29 0.89 -20.56
CA PHE A 227 19.60 2.09 -20.07
C PHE A 227 20.34 2.72 -18.89
N THR A 228 20.47 4.04 -18.92
CA THR A 228 21.11 4.82 -17.87
C THR A 228 20.16 5.86 -17.28
N GLY A 229 20.45 6.28 -16.04
CA GLY A 229 19.78 7.42 -15.41
C GLY A 229 18.26 7.45 -15.56
N VAL A 230 17.75 8.40 -16.36
CA VAL A 230 16.31 8.65 -16.53
C VAL A 230 15.59 7.50 -17.24
N GLN A 231 16.22 6.89 -18.23
CA GLN A 231 15.62 5.77 -18.99
C GLN A 231 15.37 4.56 -18.08
N LYS A 232 16.36 4.22 -17.23
CA LYS A 232 16.24 3.14 -16.25
C LYS A 232 15.15 3.42 -15.21
N LEU A 233 15.03 4.69 -14.80
CA LEU A 233 13.98 5.12 -13.90
C LEU A 233 12.61 5.04 -14.57
N GLY A 234 12.47 5.55 -15.81
CA GLY A 234 11.24 5.50 -16.60
C GLY A 234 10.75 4.06 -16.81
N ARG A 235 11.65 3.13 -17.16
CA ARG A 235 11.35 1.71 -17.28
C ARG A 235 10.79 1.13 -15.97
N ARG A 236 11.47 1.39 -14.84
CA ARG A 236 11.01 0.92 -13.53
C ARG A 236 9.67 1.53 -13.13
N ALA A 237 9.46 2.82 -13.42
CA ALA A 237 8.20 3.50 -13.15
C ALA A 237 7.04 2.90 -13.97
N LEU A 238 7.28 2.59 -15.25
CA LEU A 238 6.29 1.96 -16.12
C LEU A 238 5.93 0.55 -15.63
N MET A 239 6.93 -0.25 -15.27
CA MET A 239 6.71 -1.60 -14.70
C MET A 239 5.92 -1.52 -13.40
N GLY A 240 6.30 -0.63 -12.48
CA GLY A 240 5.62 -0.44 -11.20
C GLY A 240 4.18 0.07 -11.37
N PHE A 241 3.95 0.99 -12.30
CA PHE A 241 2.60 1.49 -12.60
C PHE A 241 1.73 0.40 -13.22
N GLY A 242 2.21 -0.33 -14.23
CA GLY A 242 1.49 -1.43 -14.85
C GLY A 242 1.13 -2.53 -13.85
N ALA A 243 2.10 -2.96 -13.04
CA ALA A 243 1.87 -3.94 -11.97
C ALA A 243 0.84 -3.45 -10.94
N SER A 244 0.91 -2.17 -10.55
CA SER A 244 -0.06 -1.58 -9.63
C SER A 244 -1.45 -1.48 -10.24
N ALA A 245 -1.56 -1.15 -11.52
CA ALA A 245 -2.85 -1.05 -12.21
C ALA A 245 -3.56 -2.42 -12.24
N VAL A 246 -2.86 -3.48 -12.65
CA VAL A 246 -3.43 -4.84 -12.66
C VAL A 246 -3.82 -5.29 -11.25
N SER A 247 -2.95 -5.07 -10.27
CA SER A 247 -3.23 -5.36 -8.85
C SER A 247 -4.47 -4.62 -8.34
N ASP A 248 -4.60 -3.34 -8.68
CA ASP A 248 -5.75 -2.53 -8.25
C ASP A 248 -7.05 -3.02 -8.90
N VAL A 249 -7.04 -3.36 -10.19
CA VAL A 249 -8.21 -3.95 -10.86
C VAL A 249 -8.64 -5.24 -10.17
N CYS A 250 -7.72 -6.16 -9.89
CA CYS A 250 -8.03 -7.44 -9.25
C CYS A 250 -8.54 -7.28 -7.81
N SER A 251 -8.02 -6.32 -7.06
CA SER A 251 -8.35 -6.13 -5.64
C SER A 251 -9.41 -5.05 -5.36
N ASN A 252 -9.90 -4.34 -6.39
CA ASN A 252 -10.77 -3.18 -6.19
C ASN A 252 -12.08 -3.52 -5.48
N SER A 253 -12.76 -4.59 -5.89
CA SER A 253 -14.02 -5.03 -5.28
C SER A 253 -13.88 -5.27 -3.78
N ILE A 254 -12.78 -5.89 -3.36
CA ILE A 254 -12.49 -6.15 -1.95
C ILE A 254 -12.24 -4.84 -1.20
N ARG A 255 -11.55 -3.87 -1.82
CA ARG A 255 -11.33 -2.53 -1.25
C ARG A 255 -12.63 -1.75 -1.12
N VAL A 256 -13.51 -1.83 -2.11
CA VAL A 256 -14.85 -1.23 -2.05
C VAL A 256 -15.63 -1.80 -0.87
N LEU A 257 -15.69 -3.13 -0.75
CA LEU A 257 -16.37 -3.82 0.35
C LEU A 257 -15.77 -3.46 1.71
N LYS A 258 -14.42 -3.41 1.80
CA LYS A 258 -13.71 -2.99 3.01
C LYS A 258 -14.16 -1.62 3.46
N VAL A 259 -14.08 -0.60 2.58
CA VAL A 259 -14.40 0.79 2.94
C VAL A 259 -15.89 0.92 3.23
N TYR A 260 -16.74 0.28 2.43
CA TYR A 260 -18.18 0.29 2.64
C TYR A 260 -18.57 -0.24 4.03
N LYS A 261 -18.05 -1.41 4.41
CA LYS A 261 -18.26 -2.02 5.74
C LYS A 261 -17.65 -1.16 6.86
N GLN A 262 -16.46 -0.64 6.65
CA GLN A 262 -15.71 0.16 7.62
C GLN A 262 -16.41 1.48 7.95
N THR A 263 -17.07 2.11 6.99
CA THR A 263 -17.71 3.42 7.13
C THR A 263 -19.23 3.35 7.28
N ASN A 264 -19.87 2.18 7.10
CA ASN A 264 -21.30 2.02 7.30
C ASN A 264 -21.70 2.24 8.77
N ALA A 265 -22.83 2.89 8.99
CA ALA A 265 -23.38 3.11 10.34
C ALA A 265 -23.81 1.79 11.00
N ASN A 266 -24.32 0.83 10.24
CA ASN A 266 -24.65 -0.49 10.70
C ASN A 266 -23.37 -1.35 10.83
N THR A 267 -22.96 -1.60 12.06
CA THR A 267 -21.74 -2.37 12.38
C THR A 267 -21.90 -3.88 12.21
N GLN A 268 -23.14 -4.38 12.12
CA GLN A 268 -23.45 -5.81 12.03
C GLN A 268 -23.47 -6.35 10.59
N LEU A 269 -23.46 -5.46 9.57
CA LEU A 269 -23.47 -5.89 8.18
C LEU A 269 -22.35 -6.87 7.88
N THR A 270 -22.69 -7.97 7.25
CA THR A 270 -21.72 -8.93 6.68
C THR A 270 -21.14 -8.40 5.36
N TYR A 271 -20.04 -8.98 4.88
CA TYR A 271 -19.49 -8.62 3.55
C TYR A 271 -20.44 -8.97 2.41
N ILE A 272 -21.24 -10.03 2.57
CA ILE A 272 -22.23 -10.46 1.57
C ILE A 272 -23.37 -9.44 1.51
N GLU A 273 -23.87 -8.97 2.64
CA GLU A 273 -24.89 -7.92 2.69
C GLU A 273 -24.36 -6.61 2.12
N CYS A 274 -23.14 -6.21 2.44
CA CYS A 274 -22.49 -5.05 1.81
C CYS A 274 -22.42 -5.19 0.28
N ALA A 275 -22.07 -6.38 -0.22
CA ALA A 275 -22.05 -6.63 -1.66
C ALA A 275 -23.46 -6.54 -2.27
N LYS A 276 -24.45 -7.12 -1.63
CA LYS A 276 -25.85 -7.04 -2.08
C LYS A 276 -26.36 -5.60 -2.12
N GLU A 277 -26.09 -4.80 -1.07
CA GLU A 277 -26.47 -3.38 -1.02
C GLU A 277 -25.81 -2.58 -2.16
N ILE A 278 -24.52 -2.82 -2.43
CA ILE A 278 -23.79 -2.14 -3.50
C ILE A 278 -24.34 -2.53 -4.87
N VAL A 279 -24.56 -3.84 -5.10
CA VAL A 279 -25.09 -4.35 -6.37
C VAL A 279 -26.54 -3.90 -6.60
N ALA A 280 -27.36 -3.85 -5.55
CA ALA A 280 -28.72 -3.33 -5.65
C ALA A 280 -28.75 -1.84 -6.03
N LYS A 281 -27.77 -1.05 -5.58
CA LYS A 281 -27.68 0.38 -5.84
C LYS A 281 -27.06 0.72 -7.20
N ASP A 282 -25.89 0.14 -7.50
CA ASP A 282 -25.02 0.54 -8.62
C ASP A 282 -24.75 -0.60 -9.61
N GLY A 283 -25.40 -1.75 -9.43
CA GLY A 283 -25.14 -2.95 -10.23
C GLY A 283 -23.81 -3.61 -9.91
N VAL A 284 -23.49 -4.67 -10.64
CA VAL A 284 -22.21 -5.40 -10.54
C VAL A 284 -21.03 -4.48 -10.88
N VAL A 285 -21.21 -3.58 -11.84
CA VAL A 285 -20.20 -2.58 -12.23
C VAL A 285 -19.82 -1.69 -11.03
N GLY A 286 -20.77 -1.36 -10.16
CA GLY A 286 -20.51 -0.60 -8.93
C GLY A 286 -19.55 -1.34 -7.99
N LEU A 287 -19.72 -2.64 -7.83
CA LEU A 287 -18.85 -3.44 -6.95
C LEU A 287 -17.40 -3.48 -7.43
N PHE A 288 -17.16 -3.55 -8.74
CA PHE A 288 -15.81 -3.64 -9.30
C PHE A 288 -15.22 -2.29 -9.72
N GLY A 289 -16.06 -1.32 -10.09
CA GLY A 289 -15.64 -0.07 -10.74
C GLY A 289 -15.61 1.17 -9.84
N ARG A 290 -16.29 1.15 -8.66
CA ARG A 290 -16.28 2.31 -7.77
C ARG A 290 -14.85 2.79 -7.50
N GLY A 291 -14.56 4.06 -7.80
CA GLY A 291 -13.27 4.70 -7.52
C GLY A 291 -12.06 4.16 -8.28
N LEU A 292 -12.20 3.11 -9.11
CA LEU A 292 -11.09 2.47 -9.79
C LEU A 292 -10.29 3.44 -10.68
N THR A 293 -10.98 4.19 -11.54
CA THR A 293 -10.33 5.16 -12.43
C THR A 293 -9.56 6.22 -11.65
N THR A 294 -10.18 6.81 -10.62
CA THR A 294 -9.51 7.78 -9.74
C THR A 294 -8.31 7.16 -9.03
N LYS A 295 -8.41 5.92 -8.62
CA LYS A 295 -7.34 5.16 -7.97
C LYS A 295 -6.16 4.94 -8.91
N LEU A 296 -6.40 4.54 -10.15
CA LEU A 296 -5.35 4.34 -11.16
C LEU A 296 -4.60 5.65 -11.46
N ILE A 297 -5.32 6.75 -11.66
CA ILE A 297 -4.73 8.08 -11.87
C ILE A 297 -3.92 8.50 -10.63
N SER A 298 -4.49 8.33 -9.43
CA SER A 298 -3.81 8.65 -8.17
C SER A 298 -2.51 7.88 -8.00
N ASN A 299 -2.48 6.59 -8.33
CA ASN A 299 -1.29 5.76 -8.22
C ASN A 299 -0.21 6.18 -9.23
N GLY A 300 -0.60 6.54 -10.46
CA GLY A 300 0.34 7.07 -11.46
C GLY A 300 1.02 8.35 -10.98
N ILE A 301 0.24 9.33 -10.54
CA ILE A 301 0.76 10.61 -10.02
C ILE A 301 1.60 10.36 -8.75
N GLN A 302 1.13 9.51 -7.84
CA GLN A 302 1.83 9.18 -6.59
C GLN A 302 3.18 8.54 -6.85
N GLY A 303 3.27 7.61 -7.80
CA GLY A 303 4.51 6.94 -8.17
C GLY A 303 5.53 7.90 -8.79
N ALA A 304 5.09 8.75 -9.72
CA ALA A 304 5.93 9.78 -10.34
C ALA A 304 6.46 10.76 -9.27
N MET A 305 5.58 11.29 -8.44
CA MET A 305 5.92 12.25 -7.39
C MET A 305 6.86 11.64 -6.34
N PHE A 306 6.61 10.40 -5.92
CA PHE A 306 7.49 9.70 -4.96
C PHE A 306 8.90 9.55 -5.51
N SER A 307 9.03 9.20 -6.80
CA SER A 307 10.33 9.05 -7.44
C SER A 307 11.13 10.37 -7.51
N VAL A 308 10.44 11.49 -7.75
CA VAL A 308 11.05 12.82 -7.74
C VAL A 308 11.46 13.22 -6.31
N LEU A 309 10.53 13.09 -5.37
CA LEU A 309 10.78 13.45 -3.96
C LEU A 309 11.92 12.63 -3.35
N TRP A 310 11.95 11.33 -3.61
CA TRP A 310 13.03 10.46 -3.12
C TRP A 310 14.40 10.92 -3.63
N LYS A 311 14.52 11.15 -4.94
CA LYS A 311 15.78 11.62 -5.55
C LYS A 311 16.24 12.98 -5.02
N THR A 312 15.29 13.83 -4.60
CA THR A 312 15.61 15.17 -4.06
C THR A 312 15.99 15.09 -2.58
N ILE A 313 15.27 14.27 -1.81
CA ILE A 313 15.41 14.20 -0.35
C ILE A 313 16.61 13.30 0.05
N GLU A 314 16.84 12.20 -0.65
CA GLU A 314 17.92 11.26 -0.32
C GLU A 314 19.30 11.93 -0.25
N PRO A 315 19.74 12.74 -1.24
CA PRO A 315 21.02 13.44 -1.17
C PRO A 315 21.10 14.52 -0.06
N MET A 316 19.95 15.13 0.31
CA MET A 316 19.89 16.14 1.36
C MET A 316 20.05 15.52 2.75
N LEU A 317 19.50 14.31 2.97
CA LEU A 317 19.58 13.60 4.24
C LEU A 317 20.88 12.78 4.37
N PHE A 318 21.46 12.35 3.26
CA PHE A 318 22.68 11.53 3.20
C PHE A 318 23.65 12.09 2.15
N PRO A 319 24.35 13.18 2.46
CA PRO A 319 25.41 13.70 1.59
C PRO A 319 26.46 12.61 1.34
N LYS A 320 26.83 12.42 0.07
CA LYS A 320 27.83 11.40 -0.32
C LYS A 320 29.23 11.67 0.24
N ASP A 321 29.46 12.85 0.79
CA ASP A 321 30.77 13.32 1.26
C ASP A 321 31.05 13.03 2.75
N ALA A 322 30.18 12.24 3.41
CA ALA A 322 30.42 11.77 4.78
C ALA A 322 31.07 10.35 4.77
N LYS A 323 32.17 10.18 4.00
CA LYS A 323 33.06 9.03 4.08
C LYS A 323 34.46 9.49 4.38
#